data_fe6d3302e469ae4073da53289a3bb6b3
#
_entry.id   fe6d3302e469ae4073da53289a3bb6b3
#
_cell.length_a   1.000
_cell.length_b   1.000
_cell.length_c   1.000
_cell.angle_alpha   90.00
_cell.angle_beta   90.00
_cell.angle_gamma   90.00
#
_symmetry.space_group_name_H-M   'P 1'
#
loop_
_entity.id
_entity.type
_entity.pdbx_description
1 polymer ?
#
loop_
_entity_poly.entity_id
_entity_poly.type
_entity_poly.pdbx_seq_one_letter_code
_entity_poly.pdbx_strand_id
1 'polypeptide(L)'
;MFWESAEHATERISPILDSVTIAIGNRDECQIAVGTRDPDEAADRLLARGLEMAVVKLGGDGVMVATADGRRERIPPFPVEVVCGLGSGDAFGGAFCHGLLSGWDPVECVRYGNAAGAIVASRLMCADDMPTVAEVEAFLAERAGDPGEHATSAATAATSQENHQ
;
A
#
# COMPACT_ATOMS: atom_id res chain seq x y z
N MET A 1 7.54 -18.84 8.47
CA MET A 1 7.61 -18.77 6.99
C MET A 1 7.04 -20.08 6.46
N PHE A 2 6.12 -20.05 5.51
CA PHE A 2 5.48 -21.28 4.95
C PHE A 2 6.32 -21.92 3.84
N TRP A 3 7.40 -21.28 3.42
CA TRP A 3 8.30 -21.72 2.38
C TRP A 3 9.57 -22.34 2.99
N GLU A 4 10.15 -23.36 2.34
CA GLU A 4 11.37 -24.01 2.79
C GLU A 4 12.58 -23.05 2.78
N SER A 5 12.59 -22.12 1.81
CA SER A 5 13.56 -21.02 1.72
C SER A 5 13.00 -19.84 0.92
N ALA A 6 13.71 -18.71 0.95
CA ALA A 6 13.36 -17.54 0.12
C ALA A 6 13.52 -17.84 -1.38
N GLU A 7 14.54 -18.61 -1.75
CA GLU A 7 14.80 -19.04 -3.12
C GLU A 7 13.64 -19.89 -3.65
N HIS A 8 13.17 -20.86 -2.85
CA HIS A 8 12.02 -21.69 -3.22
C HIS A 8 10.75 -20.86 -3.39
N ALA A 9 10.53 -19.87 -2.52
CA ALA A 9 9.41 -18.92 -2.69
C ALA A 9 9.53 -18.13 -4.00
N THR A 10 10.72 -17.62 -4.31
CA THR A 10 10.99 -16.85 -5.54
C THR A 10 10.74 -17.71 -6.79
N GLU A 11 11.22 -18.94 -6.82
CA GLU A 11 11.00 -19.87 -7.95
C GLU A 11 9.53 -20.12 -8.25
N ARG A 12 8.67 -20.06 -7.21
CA ARG A 12 7.23 -20.30 -7.36
C ARG A 12 6.44 -19.04 -7.64
N ILE A 13 6.81 -17.91 -7.04
CA ILE A 13 6.06 -16.66 -7.13
C ILE A 13 6.45 -15.87 -8.38
N SER A 14 7.75 -15.77 -8.67
CA SER A 14 8.22 -14.91 -9.76
C SER A 14 7.59 -15.24 -11.12
N PRO A 15 7.42 -16.49 -11.56
CA PRO A 15 6.78 -16.79 -12.84
C PRO A 15 5.30 -16.38 -12.92
N ILE A 16 4.59 -16.31 -11.78
CA ILE A 16 3.16 -15.96 -11.75
C ILE A 16 2.98 -14.48 -12.11
N LEU A 17 3.96 -13.64 -11.81
CA LEU A 17 3.90 -12.20 -12.05
C LEU A 17 3.69 -11.84 -13.52
N ASP A 18 4.11 -12.69 -14.46
CA ASP A 18 3.91 -12.47 -15.90
C ASP A 18 2.44 -12.65 -16.34
N SER A 19 1.58 -13.14 -15.43
CA SER A 19 0.18 -13.46 -15.69
C SER A 19 -0.80 -12.66 -14.82
N VAL A 20 -0.30 -11.70 -14.03
CA VAL A 20 -1.14 -10.89 -13.14
C VAL A 20 -1.17 -9.44 -13.59
N THR A 21 -2.28 -8.78 -13.32
CA THR A 21 -2.50 -7.36 -13.67
C THR A 21 -2.01 -6.44 -12.55
N ILE A 22 -2.20 -6.86 -11.29
CA ILE A 22 -1.89 -6.07 -10.10
C ILE A 22 -1.12 -6.93 -9.11
N ALA A 23 -0.08 -6.38 -8.51
CA ALA A 23 0.63 -7.01 -7.40
C ALA A 23 0.55 -6.13 -6.15
N ILE A 24 0.21 -6.75 -5.02
CA ILE A 24 0.20 -6.11 -3.70
C ILE A 24 1.12 -6.90 -2.79
N GLY A 25 2.09 -6.23 -2.17
CA GLY A 25 3.02 -6.89 -1.26
C GLY A 25 3.66 -5.92 -0.29
N ASN A 26 4.29 -6.45 0.77
CA ASN A 26 5.18 -5.71 1.62
C ASN A 26 6.64 -5.80 1.10
N ARG A 27 7.58 -5.14 1.78
CA ARG A 27 9.01 -5.12 1.37
C ARG A 27 9.64 -6.51 1.34
N ASP A 28 9.25 -7.43 2.24
CA ASP A 28 9.77 -8.81 2.25
C ASP A 28 9.19 -9.63 1.10
N GLU A 29 7.91 -9.44 0.81
CA GLU A 29 7.24 -10.04 -0.33
C GLU A 29 7.83 -9.53 -1.65
N CYS A 30 8.17 -8.24 -1.75
CA CYS A 30 8.86 -7.68 -2.90
C CYS A 30 10.27 -8.28 -3.08
N GLN A 31 11.02 -8.49 -1.97
CA GLN A 31 12.32 -9.16 -2.04
C GLN A 31 12.20 -10.56 -2.64
N ILE A 32 11.17 -11.31 -2.27
CA ILE A 32 10.90 -12.65 -2.83
C ILE A 32 10.44 -12.56 -4.29
N ALA A 33 9.53 -11.66 -4.59
CA ALA A 33 8.88 -11.56 -5.90
C ALA A 33 9.83 -11.03 -6.99
N VAL A 34 10.59 -9.99 -6.70
CA VAL A 34 11.41 -9.25 -7.67
C VAL A 34 12.83 -8.91 -7.21
N GLY A 35 13.27 -9.43 -6.07
CA GLY A 35 14.67 -9.39 -5.63
C GLY A 35 15.11 -8.06 -5.02
N THR A 36 14.19 -7.21 -4.56
CA THR A 36 14.52 -5.95 -3.87
C THR A 36 13.51 -5.60 -2.79
N ARG A 37 13.98 -4.93 -1.72
CA ARG A 37 13.15 -4.37 -0.64
C ARG A 37 12.89 -2.88 -0.84
N ASP A 38 13.60 -2.25 -1.78
CA ASP A 38 13.37 -0.86 -2.14
C ASP A 38 12.02 -0.73 -2.85
N PRO A 39 11.09 0.10 -2.37
CA PRO A 39 9.75 0.15 -2.91
C PRO A 39 9.68 0.71 -4.32
N ASP A 40 10.52 1.70 -4.65
CA ASP A 40 10.54 2.31 -5.96
C ASP A 40 11.10 1.32 -6.99
N GLU A 41 12.21 0.67 -6.65
CA GLU A 41 12.80 -0.36 -7.51
C GLU A 41 11.88 -1.59 -7.64
N ALA A 42 11.17 -1.99 -6.58
CA ALA A 42 10.20 -3.08 -6.64
C ALA A 42 9.06 -2.76 -7.60
N ALA A 43 8.51 -1.55 -7.51
CA ALA A 43 7.46 -1.10 -8.42
C ALA A 43 7.95 -1.07 -9.88
N ASP A 44 9.14 -0.53 -10.14
CA ASP A 44 9.72 -0.50 -11.48
C ASP A 44 9.88 -1.90 -12.06
N ARG A 45 10.41 -2.84 -11.27
CA ARG A 45 10.57 -4.24 -11.70
C ARG A 45 9.25 -4.96 -11.94
N LEU A 46 8.23 -4.69 -11.13
CA LEU A 46 6.88 -5.24 -11.32
C LEU A 46 6.23 -4.69 -12.59
N LEU A 47 6.23 -3.37 -12.78
CA LEU A 47 5.66 -2.72 -13.97
C LEU A 47 6.41 -3.13 -15.25
N ALA A 48 7.74 -3.30 -15.21
CA ALA A 48 8.54 -3.79 -16.33
C ALA A 48 8.16 -5.21 -16.77
N ARG A 49 7.49 -6.00 -15.93
CA ARG A 49 6.94 -7.33 -16.26
C ARG A 49 5.55 -7.28 -16.91
N GLY A 50 5.01 -6.08 -17.10
CA GLY A 50 3.72 -5.88 -17.75
C GLY A 50 2.52 -5.74 -16.82
N LEU A 51 2.76 -5.60 -15.48
CA LEU A 51 1.67 -5.29 -14.56
C LEU A 51 1.14 -3.88 -14.84
N GLU A 52 -0.13 -3.67 -14.64
CA GLU A 52 -0.76 -2.35 -14.73
C GLU A 52 -0.59 -1.54 -13.43
N MET A 53 -0.44 -2.24 -12.29
CA MET A 53 -0.30 -1.60 -10.99
C MET A 53 0.55 -2.43 -10.02
N ALA A 54 1.41 -1.73 -9.29
CA ALA A 54 2.16 -2.25 -8.16
C ALA A 54 1.79 -1.48 -6.89
N VAL A 55 1.46 -2.19 -5.81
CA VAL A 55 1.11 -1.63 -4.51
C VAL A 55 2.08 -2.19 -3.48
N VAL A 56 2.94 -1.33 -2.92
CA VAL A 56 3.97 -1.73 -1.96
C VAL A 56 3.63 -1.20 -0.57
N LYS A 57 3.32 -2.11 0.35
CA LYS A 57 3.02 -1.80 1.75
C LYS A 57 4.32 -1.52 2.50
N LEU A 58 4.40 -0.39 3.20
CA LEU A 58 5.60 0.11 3.87
C LEU A 58 5.48 0.04 5.41
N GLY A 59 4.45 -0.61 5.92
CA GLY A 59 4.13 -0.66 7.34
C GLY A 59 3.77 0.72 7.89
N GLY A 60 4.48 1.15 8.94
CA GLY A 60 4.28 2.47 9.54
C GLY A 60 4.59 3.67 8.63
N ASP A 61 5.20 3.44 7.46
CA ASP A 61 5.47 4.47 6.45
C ASP A 61 4.34 4.59 5.39
N GLY A 62 3.26 3.84 5.55
CA GLY A 62 2.12 3.86 4.64
C GLY A 62 2.22 2.88 3.48
N VAL A 63 1.74 3.29 2.30
CA VAL A 63 1.69 2.46 1.10
C VAL A 63 2.06 3.28 -0.12
N MET A 64 2.87 2.71 -1.00
CA MET A 64 3.15 3.27 -2.31
C MET A 64 2.31 2.55 -3.37
N VAL A 65 1.71 3.31 -4.27
CA VAL A 65 1.08 2.82 -5.49
C VAL A 65 1.81 3.37 -6.70
N ALA A 66 2.06 2.51 -7.67
CA ALA A 66 2.63 2.87 -8.96
C ALA A 66 1.85 2.20 -10.08
N THR A 67 1.59 2.90 -11.17
CA THR A 67 0.78 2.42 -12.30
C THR A 67 1.58 2.51 -13.61
N ALA A 68 1.20 1.70 -14.59
CA ALA A 68 1.90 1.60 -15.87
C ALA A 68 1.84 2.90 -16.70
N ASP A 69 0.88 3.79 -16.43
CA ASP A 69 0.78 5.13 -17.05
C ASP A 69 1.76 6.15 -16.45
N GLY A 70 2.59 5.72 -15.47
CA GLY A 70 3.63 6.53 -14.86
C GLY A 70 3.21 7.26 -13.58
N ARG A 71 1.98 7.10 -13.09
CA ARG A 71 1.57 7.66 -11.80
C ARG A 71 2.27 6.91 -10.67
N ARG A 72 2.77 7.66 -9.68
CA ARG A 72 3.39 7.12 -8.47
C ARG A 72 3.05 7.98 -7.29
N GLU A 73 2.43 7.41 -6.28
CA GLU A 73 2.01 8.12 -5.09
C GLU A 73 2.31 7.33 -3.82
N ARG A 74 2.60 8.06 -2.74
CA ARG A 74 2.76 7.51 -1.39
C ARG A 74 1.62 8.01 -0.53
N ILE A 75 0.85 7.07 -0.02
CA ILE A 75 -0.32 7.31 0.81
C ILE A 75 0.11 7.07 2.26
N PRO A 76 -0.02 8.08 3.15
CA PRO A 76 0.38 7.92 4.54
C PRO A 76 -0.48 6.87 5.26
N PRO A 77 0.05 6.26 6.33
CA PRO A 77 -0.73 5.37 7.18
C PRO A 77 -1.72 6.16 8.02
N PHE A 78 -2.76 5.49 8.51
CA PHE A 78 -3.56 6.02 9.61
C PHE A 78 -2.87 5.66 10.94
N PRO A 79 -2.50 6.65 11.76
CA PRO A 79 -1.89 6.38 13.06
C PRO A 79 -2.91 5.72 13.99
N VAL A 80 -2.54 4.55 14.52
CA VAL A 80 -3.32 3.79 15.49
C VAL A 80 -2.39 3.17 16.53
N GLU A 81 -2.91 2.87 17.73
CA GLU A 81 -2.22 2.01 18.66
C GLU A 81 -2.30 0.57 18.15
N VAL A 82 -1.16 -0.03 17.85
CA VAL A 82 -1.10 -1.39 17.30
C VAL A 82 -1.21 -2.39 18.43
N VAL A 83 -2.29 -3.18 18.45
CA VAL A 83 -2.52 -4.29 19.37
C VAL A 83 -2.04 -5.60 18.74
N CYS A 84 -2.45 -5.86 17.49
CA CYS A 84 -2.04 -7.06 16.75
C CYS A 84 -2.00 -6.76 15.25
N GLY A 85 -0.84 -6.93 14.63
CA GLY A 85 -0.69 -6.70 13.18
C GLY A 85 -1.19 -7.86 12.30
N LEU A 86 -1.56 -9.00 12.90
CA LEU A 86 -2.01 -10.18 12.16
C LEU A 86 -3.38 -9.90 11.49
N GLY A 87 -3.48 -10.20 10.19
CA GLY A 87 -4.69 -9.96 9.41
C GLY A 87 -4.84 -8.55 8.84
N SER A 88 -4.03 -7.57 9.26
CA SER A 88 -4.09 -6.20 8.72
C SER A 88 -3.82 -6.14 7.22
N GLY A 89 -2.93 -7.01 6.72
CA GLY A 89 -2.66 -7.16 5.29
C GLY A 89 -3.84 -7.74 4.51
N ASP A 90 -4.56 -8.69 5.09
CA ASP A 90 -5.74 -9.31 4.48
C ASP A 90 -6.91 -8.33 4.45
N ALA A 91 -7.11 -7.56 5.53
CA ALA A 91 -8.09 -6.48 5.58
C ALA A 91 -7.78 -5.41 4.52
N PHE A 92 -6.51 -5.00 4.39
CA PHE A 92 -6.07 -4.09 3.33
C PHE A 92 -6.43 -4.65 1.96
N GLY A 93 -6.05 -5.90 1.67
CA GLY A 93 -6.29 -6.55 0.37
C GLY A 93 -7.77 -6.65 0.03
N GLY A 94 -8.61 -7.08 0.98
CA GLY A 94 -10.05 -7.15 0.79
C GLY A 94 -10.69 -5.80 0.51
N ALA A 95 -10.33 -4.78 1.29
CA ALA A 95 -10.84 -3.42 1.13
C ALA A 95 -10.34 -2.77 -0.19
N PHE A 96 -9.08 -3.00 -0.56
CA PHE A 96 -8.52 -2.57 -1.85
C PHE A 96 -9.30 -3.19 -3.04
N CYS A 97 -9.56 -4.50 -2.99
CA CYS A 97 -10.35 -5.19 -4.03
C CYS A 97 -11.78 -4.65 -4.10
N HIS A 98 -12.40 -4.32 -2.95
CA HIS A 98 -13.72 -3.68 -2.94
C HIS A 98 -13.70 -2.35 -3.71
N GLY A 99 -12.72 -1.50 -3.48
CA GLY A 99 -12.56 -0.24 -4.20
C GLY A 99 -12.36 -0.43 -5.71
N LEU A 100 -11.49 -1.37 -6.10
CA LEU A 100 -11.25 -1.70 -7.51
C LEU A 100 -12.54 -2.15 -8.22
N LEU A 101 -13.29 -3.06 -7.61
CA LEU A 101 -14.56 -3.56 -8.17
C LEU A 101 -15.64 -2.47 -8.23
N SER A 102 -15.53 -1.46 -7.38
CA SER A 102 -16.39 -0.28 -7.39
C SER A 102 -15.94 0.80 -8.39
N GLY A 103 -14.82 0.59 -9.08
CA GLY A 103 -14.29 1.53 -10.09
C GLY A 103 -13.62 2.77 -9.49
N TRP A 104 -13.14 2.70 -8.25
CA TRP A 104 -12.48 3.82 -7.58
C TRP A 104 -11.08 4.07 -8.13
N ASP A 105 -10.60 5.30 -7.94
CA ASP A 105 -9.21 5.65 -8.20
C ASP A 105 -8.24 4.81 -7.36
N PRO A 106 -7.09 4.39 -7.89
CA PRO A 106 -6.11 3.57 -7.15
C PRO A 106 -5.70 4.15 -5.79
N VAL A 107 -5.58 5.47 -5.67
CA VAL A 107 -5.22 6.13 -4.40
C VAL A 107 -6.35 6.00 -3.39
N GLU A 108 -7.60 6.10 -3.82
CA GLU A 108 -8.77 5.88 -2.96
C GLU A 108 -8.85 4.42 -2.51
N CYS A 109 -8.59 3.46 -3.42
CA CYS A 109 -8.51 2.04 -3.06
C CYS A 109 -7.45 1.79 -1.98
N VAL A 110 -6.26 2.38 -2.13
CA VAL A 110 -5.17 2.26 -1.14
C VAL A 110 -5.54 2.94 0.18
N ARG A 111 -6.13 4.14 0.15
CA ARG A 111 -6.56 4.85 1.35
C ARG A 111 -7.61 4.05 2.13
N TYR A 112 -8.57 3.48 1.43
CA TYR A 112 -9.59 2.61 2.01
C TYR A 112 -8.99 1.33 2.60
N GLY A 113 -8.04 0.70 1.88
CA GLY A 113 -7.26 -0.42 2.36
C GLY A 113 -6.45 -0.10 3.61
N ASN A 114 -5.77 1.07 3.66
CA ASN A 114 -5.04 1.55 4.83
C ASN A 114 -5.96 1.70 6.05
N ALA A 115 -7.17 2.23 5.87
CA ALA A 115 -8.14 2.36 6.95
C ALA A 115 -8.56 0.99 7.49
N ALA A 116 -8.91 0.05 6.62
CA ALA A 116 -9.28 -1.32 7.02
C ALA A 116 -8.12 -2.03 7.75
N GLY A 117 -6.90 -1.92 7.23
CA GLY A 117 -5.70 -2.47 7.86
C GLY A 117 -5.41 -1.86 9.23
N ALA A 118 -5.60 -0.54 9.40
CA ALA A 118 -5.41 0.15 10.67
C ALA A 118 -6.46 -0.28 11.71
N ILE A 119 -7.72 -0.45 11.31
CA ILE A 119 -8.78 -0.95 12.20
C ILE A 119 -8.41 -2.33 12.73
N VAL A 120 -8.01 -3.28 11.86
CA VAL A 120 -7.62 -4.62 12.30
C VAL A 120 -6.37 -4.57 13.18
N ALA A 121 -5.38 -3.77 12.83
CA ALA A 121 -4.16 -3.64 13.63
C ALA A 121 -4.42 -3.13 15.07
N SER A 122 -5.50 -2.37 15.29
CA SER A 122 -5.93 -1.89 16.61
C SER A 122 -6.79 -2.89 17.40
N ARG A 123 -7.07 -4.08 16.82
CA ARG A 123 -7.89 -5.13 17.41
C ARG A 123 -7.05 -6.36 17.79
N LEU A 124 -7.59 -7.22 18.64
CA LEU A 124 -6.87 -8.41 19.09
C LEU A 124 -7.06 -9.63 18.18
N MET A 125 -8.23 -9.75 17.55
CA MET A 125 -8.62 -10.89 16.71
C MET A 125 -8.43 -10.54 15.24
N CYS A 126 -7.94 -11.46 14.40
CA CYS A 126 -7.74 -11.16 12.98
C CYS A 126 -8.99 -11.44 12.13
N ALA A 127 -9.38 -12.69 11.94
CA ALA A 127 -10.47 -13.04 11.03
C ALA A 127 -11.85 -12.59 11.53
N ASP A 128 -12.08 -12.70 12.85
CA ASP A 128 -13.37 -12.35 13.48
C ASP A 128 -13.52 -10.82 13.66
N ASP A 129 -12.44 -10.06 13.53
CA ASP A 129 -12.40 -8.61 13.69
C ASP A 129 -12.23 -7.84 12.35
N MET A 130 -12.47 -8.50 11.21
CA MET A 130 -12.46 -7.82 9.91
C MET A 130 -13.54 -6.75 9.87
N PRO A 131 -13.18 -5.50 9.46
CA PRO A 131 -14.13 -4.40 9.50
C PRO A 131 -15.17 -4.52 8.40
N THR A 132 -16.38 -4.11 8.73
CA THR A 132 -17.45 -3.88 7.75
C THR A 132 -17.21 -2.60 6.96
N VAL A 133 -17.87 -2.45 5.81
CA VAL A 133 -17.86 -1.20 5.02
C VAL A 133 -18.23 0.01 5.89
N ALA A 134 -19.29 -0.11 6.70
CA ALA A 134 -19.74 0.98 7.58
C ALA A 134 -18.69 1.39 8.63
N GLU A 135 -17.93 0.43 9.17
CA GLU A 135 -16.84 0.74 10.12
C GLU A 135 -15.68 1.45 9.42
N VAL A 136 -15.31 1.06 8.20
CA VAL A 136 -14.25 1.74 7.44
C VAL A 136 -14.67 3.15 7.06
N GLU A 137 -15.92 3.34 6.61
CA GLU A 137 -16.46 4.66 6.29
C GLU A 137 -16.51 5.58 7.51
N ALA A 138 -16.97 5.07 8.67
CA ALA A 138 -16.98 5.83 9.92
C ALA A 138 -15.55 6.22 10.34
N PHE A 139 -14.60 5.29 10.27
CA PHE A 139 -13.19 5.52 10.59
C PHE A 139 -12.57 6.63 9.70
N LEU A 140 -12.88 6.61 8.40
CA LEU A 140 -12.42 7.63 7.46
C LEU A 140 -13.08 9.00 7.72
N ALA A 141 -14.39 9.01 8.01
CA ALA A 141 -15.13 10.24 8.30
C ALA A 141 -14.62 10.95 9.56
N GLU A 142 -14.31 10.21 10.62
CA GLU A 142 -13.74 10.75 11.86
C GLU A 142 -12.39 11.45 11.62
N ARG A 143 -11.60 10.96 10.66
CA ARG A 143 -10.25 11.47 10.35
C ARG A 143 -10.19 12.48 9.22
N ALA A 144 -11.23 12.63 8.43
CA ALA A 144 -11.32 13.64 7.36
C ALA A 144 -11.32 15.09 7.90
N GLY A 145 -11.56 15.29 9.21
CA GLY A 145 -11.53 16.58 9.89
C GLY A 145 -10.20 16.91 10.60
N ASP A 146 -9.20 16.05 10.54
CA ASP A 146 -7.90 16.28 11.20
C ASP A 146 -6.96 17.05 10.23
N PRO A 147 -6.52 18.30 10.57
CA PRO A 147 -5.72 19.14 9.66
C PRO A 147 -4.29 18.63 9.39
N GLY A 148 -3.92 17.44 9.85
CA GLY A 148 -2.60 16.81 9.64
C GLY A 148 -2.32 16.31 8.21
N GLU A 149 -3.30 16.17 7.33
CA GLU A 149 -3.14 15.51 6.01
C GLU A 149 -2.69 16.43 4.85
N HIS A 150 -2.56 17.76 5.04
CA HIS A 150 -2.23 18.69 3.95
C HIS A 150 -0.82 19.32 3.99
N ALA A 151 0.10 18.79 4.78
CA ALA A 151 1.39 19.46 5.04
C ALA A 151 2.59 18.93 4.25
N THR A 152 2.44 18.30 3.08
CA THR A 152 3.65 17.83 2.33
C THR A 152 3.61 18.05 0.80
N SER A 153 2.77 18.97 0.30
CA SER A 153 2.77 19.28 -1.16
C SER A 153 3.25 20.68 -1.54
N ALA A 154 3.74 21.51 -0.60
CA ALA A 154 4.06 22.93 -0.89
C ALA A 154 5.51 23.36 -0.58
N ALA A 155 6.47 22.48 -0.50
CA ALA A 155 7.85 22.83 -0.11
C ALA A 155 8.93 22.50 -1.17
N THR A 156 8.62 22.62 -2.49
CA THR A 156 9.67 22.49 -3.52
C THR A 156 9.45 23.47 -4.69
N ALA A 157 9.08 24.71 -4.42
CA ALA A 157 8.96 25.74 -5.46
C ALA A 157 9.37 27.14 -5.02
N ALA A 158 10.36 27.30 -4.12
CA ALA A 158 10.86 28.63 -3.76
C ALA A 158 12.33 28.59 -3.32
N THR A 159 13.27 28.25 -4.19
CA THR A 159 14.68 28.70 -4.03
C THR A 159 15.42 28.54 -5.37
N SER A 160 15.14 29.40 -6.32
CA SER A 160 15.99 29.61 -7.49
C SER A 160 15.68 30.98 -8.12
N GLN A 161 15.92 32.05 -7.36
CA GLN A 161 16.18 33.39 -7.91
C GLN A 161 16.76 34.23 -6.79
N GLU A 162 18.08 34.38 -6.82
CA GLU A 162 18.85 35.57 -6.42
C GLU A 162 20.32 35.17 -6.24
N ASN A 163 21.11 35.34 -7.31
CA ASN A 163 22.44 35.86 -7.24
C ASN A 163 23.05 35.95 -8.67
N HIS A 164 22.78 37.07 -9.29
CA HIS A 164 23.68 37.65 -10.29
C HIS A 164 23.65 39.17 -10.10
N GLN A 165 24.61 39.67 -9.36
CA GLN A 165 25.27 40.97 -9.55
C GLN A 165 26.69 40.89 -9.02
#